data_411aade536a889ed0d656d757a662a17
#
_entry.id   411aade536a889ed0d656d757a662a17
#
_cell.length_a   1.000
_cell.length_b   1.000
_cell.length_c   1.000
_cell.angle_alpha   90.00
_cell.angle_beta   90.00
_cell.angle_gamma   90.00
#
_symmetry.space_group_name_H-M   'P 1'
#
loop_
_entity.id
_entity.type
_entity.pdbx_description
1 polymer ?
#
loop_
_entity_poly.entity_id
_entity_poly.type
_entity_poly.pdbx_seq_one_letter_code
_entity_poly.pdbx_strand_id
1 'polypeptide(L)'
;LPILLRKIPQGSHWISFTTKGKGAAPVSLFLLKIISEQPILELLEQYGALPLPPYITHAADKTDDERYQTVYAQIPGAVAAPTAGLHFDEKILQQLKDKGVQIAYVTLHVGAGTFQPVRVDNIHEHKMHSELYSVPEETVKMIQATQTAGKKVTAVGTTALRALESAAKSGAITAGSGDTDIFITPGYQFK
;
A
#
# COMPACT_ATOMS: atom_id res chain seq x y z
N LEU A 1 4.16 -7.04 -4.98
CA LEU A 1 3.04 -7.78 -5.59
C LEU A 1 2.11 -8.23 -4.48
N PRO A 2 0.84 -7.85 -4.52
CA PRO A 2 -0.17 -8.40 -3.63
C PRO A 2 -0.57 -9.79 -4.14
N ILE A 3 -0.38 -10.83 -3.35
CA ILE A 3 -0.67 -12.18 -3.81
C ILE A 3 -1.57 -12.87 -2.79
N LEU A 4 -2.75 -13.31 -3.26
CA LEU A 4 -3.65 -14.18 -2.53
C LEU A 4 -3.39 -15.63 -2.98
N LEU A 5 -3.16 -16.55 -2.05
CA LEU A 5 -3.01 -17.95 -2.40
C LEU A 5 -4.32 -18.46 -3.02
N ARG A 6 -4.30 -18.79 -4.31
CA ARG A 6 -5.36 -19.57 -4.96
C ARG A 6 -5.27 -21.02 -4.50
N LYS A 7 -6.43 -21.67 -4.52
CA LYS A 7 -6.70 -23.09 -4.26
C LYS A 7 -5.43 -23.97 -4.27
N ILE A 8 -4.94 -24.27 -3.09
CA ILE A 8 -3.81 -25.17 -2.90
C ILE A 8 -4.24 -26.58 -3.32
N PRO A 9 -3.50 -27.30 -4.16
CA PRO A 9 -3.82 -28.68 -4.51
C PRO A 9 -3.93 -29.54 -3.25
N GLN A 10 -4.96 -30.40 -3.18
CA GLN A 10 -5.08 -31.38 -2.10
C GLN A 10 -3.81 -32.24 -2.05
N GLY A 11 -3.18 -32.36 -0.88
CA GLY A 11 -1.94 -33.11 -0.69
C GLY A 11 -0.66 -32.28 -0.66
N SER A 12 -0.72 -30.96 -0.82
CA SER A 12 0.45 -30.10 -0.67
C SER A 12 0.84 -29.96 0.80
N HIS A 13 2.03 -30.45 1.17
CA HIS A 13 2.52 -30.51 2.56
C HIS A 13 3.28 -29.25 3.00
N TRP A 14 3.27 -28.18 2.22
CA TRP A 14 4.10 -26.98 2.45
C TRP A 14 3.37 -25.80 3.12
N ILE A 15 2.09 -25.96 3.48
CA ILE A 15 1.35 -24.95 4.24
C ILE A 15 0.64 -25.59 5.44
N SER A 16 0.91 -25.05 6.62
CA SER A 16 0.18 -25.35 7.85
C SER A 16 -0.69 -24.16 8.25
N PHE A 17 -1.96 -24.40 8.52
CA PHE A 17 -2.90 -23.38 8.97
C PHE A 17 -2.92 -23.32 10.49
N THR A 18 -2.67 -22.13 11.04
CA THR A 18 -2.89 -21.87 12.47
C THR A 18 -3.94 -20.78 12.60
N THR A 19 -5.12 -21.11 13.13
CA THR A 19 -6.16 -20.12 13.41
C THR A 19 -5.85 -19.43 14.73
N LYS A 20 -5.61 -18.11 14.73
CA LYS A 20 -5.63 -17.29 15.94
C LYS A 20 -6.93 -16.50 15.98
N GLY A 21 -7.79 -16.85 16.94
CA GLY A 21 -8.95 -16.02 17.32
C GLY A 21 -10.29 -16.74 17.24
N LYS A 22 -10.96 -16.81 18.38
CA LYS A 22 -12.40 -17.10 18.47
C LYS A 22 -13.15 -15.81 18.24
N GLY A 23 -13.95 -15.73 17.19
CA GLY A 23 -14.84 -14.61 16.94
C GLY A 23 -15.29 -14.58 15.49
N ALA A 24 -16.59 -14.59 15.27
CA ALA A 24 -17.22 -14.54 13.97
C ALA A 24 -17.04 -13.16 13.32
N ALA A 25 -15.95 -12.97 12.61
CA ALA A 25 -15.80 -11.88 11.66
C ALA A 25 -15.72 -12.46 10.24
N PRO A 26 -16.40 -11.89 9.25
CA PRO A 26 -16.49 -12.45 7.89
C PRO A 26 -15.17 -12.39 7.11
N VAL A 27 -14.12 -11.83 7.66
CA VAL A 27 -12.75 -11.91 7.13
C VAL A 27 -11.83 -12.34 8.27
N SER A 28 -11.45 -13.60 8.28
CA SER A 28 -10.47 -14.12 9.23
C SER A 28 -9.06 -13.97 8.63
N LEU A 29 -8.15 -13.36 9.38
CA LEU A 29 -6.73 -13.39 9.06
C LEU A 29 -6.14 -14.71 9.54
N PHE A 30 -5.45 -15.41 8.65
CA PHE A 30 -4.78 -16.66 8.95
C PHE A 30 -3.26 -16.44 8.92
N LEU A 31 -2.58 -16.93 9.94
CA LEU A 31 -1.12 -17.05 9.92
C LEU A 31 -0.78 -18.37 9.23
N LEU A 32 -0.11 -18.31 8.09
CA LEU A 32 0.34 -19.49 7.35
C LEU A 32 1.82 -19.74 7.64
N LYS A 33 2.15 -20.95 8.02
CA LYS A 33 3.53 -21.43 8.11
C LYS A 33 3.87 -22.20 6.84
N ILE A 34 4.88 -21.75 6.12
CA ILE A 34 5.40 -22.44 4.95
C ILE A 34 6.36 -23.51 5.43
N ILE A 35 6.21 -24.73 4.90
CA ILE A 35 7.03 -25.90 5.24
C ILE A 35 7.97 -26.26 4.06
N SER A 36 7.93 -25.47 2.98
CA SER A 36 8.79 -25.63 1.82
C SER A 36 10.16 -24.99 2.02
N GLU A 37 11.20 -25.53 1.39
CA GLU A 37 12.50 -24.88 1.28
C GLU A 37 12.50 -23.73 0.25
N GLN A 38 11.48 -23.67 -0.63
CA GLN A 38 11.35 -22.59 -1.60
C GLN A 38 10.98 -21.26 -0.90
N PRO A 39 11.59 -20.14 -1.33
CA PRO A 39 11.21 -18.82 -0.85
C PRO A 39 9.73 -18.51 -1.07
N ILE A 40 9.11 -17.82 -0.11
CA ILE A 40 7.68 -17.50 -0.19
C ILE A 40 7.30 -16.75 -1.48
N LEU A 41 8.15 -15.85 -1.94
CA LEU A 41 7.87 -15.05 -3.14
C LEU A 41 7.77 -15.94 -4.38
N GLU A 42 8.62 -16.95 -4.52
CA GLU A 42 8.56 -17.91 -5.63
C GLU A 42 7.27 -18.74 -5.58
N LEU A 43 6.87 -19.18 -4.39
CA LEU A 43 5.60 -19.90 -4.20
C LEU A 43 4.40 -19.02 -4.56
N LEU A 44 4.46 -17.75 -4.19
CA LEU A 44 3.41 -16.78 -4.50
C LEU A 44 3.37 -16.48 -6.01
N GLU A 45 4.49 -16.38 -6.70
CA GLU A 45 4.53 -16.23 -8.16
C GLU A 45 3.94 -17.45 -8.88
N GLN A 46 4.23 -18.64 -8.38
CA GLN A 46 3.78 -19.89 -9.00
C GLN A 46 2.30 -20.20 -8.73
N TYR A 47 1.82 -19.98 -7.52
CA TYR A 47 0.51 -20.43 -7.04
C TYR A 47 -0.41 -19.31 -6.57
N GLY A 48 0.11 -18.11 -6.48
CA GLY A 48 -0.65 -16.95 -6.05
C GLY A 48 -1.55 -16.37 -7.13
N ALA A 49 -2.39 -15.44 -6.72
CA ALA A 49 -3.16 -14.60 -7.62
C ALA A 49 -3.21 -13.18 -7.05
N LEU A 50 -3.22 -12.21 -7.95
CA LEU A 50 -3.38 -10.81 -7.61
C LEU A 50 -4.75 -10.59 -6.95
N PRO A 51 -4.84 -10.06 -5.72
CA PRO A 51 -6.12 -9.65 -5.14
C PRO A 51 -6.54 -8.34 -5.79
N LEU A 52 -7.55 -8.41 -6.65
CA LEU A 52 -8.15 -7.22 -7.24
C LEU A 52 -9.17 -6.59 -6.27
N PRO A 53 -9.38 -5.27 -6.33
CA PRO A 53 -10.44 -4.61 -5.59
C PRO A 53 -11.82 -5.20 -5.89
N PRO A 54 -12.76 -5.24 -4.93
CA PRO A 54 -14.06 -5.89 -5.11
C PRO A 54 -14.93 -5.34 -6.25
N TYR A 55 -14.67 -4.11 -6.72
CA TYR A 55 -15.37 -3.51 -7.85
C TYR A 55 -14.88 -4.01 -9.22
N ILE A 56 -13.74 -4.70 -9.25
CA ILE A 56 -13.24 -5.42 -10.43
C ILE A 56 -13.80 -6.83 -10.36
N THR A 57 -14.71 -7.17 -11.27
CA THR A 57 -15.51 -8.40 -11.18
C THR A 57 -14.95 -9.59 -11.95
N HIS A 58 -13.93 -9.39 -12.80
CA HIS A 58 -13.26 -10.50 -13.48
C HIS A 58 -12.20 -11.14 -12.59
N ALA A 59 -11.85 -12.38 -12.86
CA ALA A 59 -10.72 -13.03 -12.20
C ALA A 59 -9.40 -12.42 -12.68
N ALA A 60 -8.46 -12.20 -11.76
CA ALA A 60 -7.15 -11.66 -12.09
C ALA A 60 -6.45 -12.52 -13.16
N ASP A 61 -5.86 -11.87 -14.14
CA ASP A 61 -5.07 -12.47 -15.21
C ASP A 61 -3.66 -11.85 -15.27
N LYS A 62 -2.83 -12.31 -16.21
CA LYS A 62 -1.46 -11.80 -16.37
C LYS A 62 -1.39 -10.32 -16.75
N THR A 63 -2.41 -9.81 -17.42
CA THR A 63 -2.48 -8.40 -17.79
C THR A 63 -2.68 -7.53 -16.54
N ASP A 64 -3.44 -8.03 -15.56
CA ASP A 64 -3.64 -7.34 -14.30
C ASP A 64 -2.35 -7.27 -13.47
N ASP A 65 -1.48 -8.29 -13.53
CA ASP A 65 -0.19 -8.29 -12.83
C ASP A 65 0.67 -7.09 -13.22
N GLU A 66 0.61 -6.67 -14.48
CA GLU A 66 1.30 -5.49 -14.98
C GLU A 66 0.50 -4.20 -14.72
N ARG A 67 -0.82 -4.22 -14.97
CA ARG A 67 -1.65 -3.02 -14.96
C ARG A 67 -2.12 -2.58 -13.58
N TYR A 68 -2.25 -3.51 -12.64
CA TYR A 68 -2.61 -3.20 -11.25
C TYR A 68 -1.37 -2.96 -10.38
N GLN A 69 -0.40 -2.22 -10.95
CA GLN A 69 0.78 -1.72 -10.26
C GLN A 69 1.24 -0.41 -10.91
N THR A 70 1.86 0.46 -10.13
CA THR A 70 2.46 1.70 -10.67
C THR A 70 3.75 1.40 -11.41
N VAL A 71 4.04 2.19 -12.47
CA VAL A 71 5.28 2.06 -13.26
C VAL A 71 6.55 2.37 -12.45
N TYR A 72 6.40 2.97 -11.27
CA TYR A 72 7.50 3.31 -10.37
C TYR A 72 7.56 2.43 -9.11
N ALA A 73 6.82 1.32 -9.06
CA ALA A 73 6.89 0.39 -7.93
C ALA A 73 8.25 -0.30 -7.87
N GLN A 74 8.89 -0.28 -6.69
CA GLN A 74 10.22 -0.86 -6.48
C GLN A 74 10.29 -1.83 -5.31
N ILE A 75 9.53 -1.58 -4.25
CA ILE A 75 9.65 -2.32 -2.99
C ILE A 75 8.42 -3.21 -2.83
N PRO A 76 8.57 -4.55 -2.90
CA PRO A 76 7.46 -5.47 -2.69
C PRO A 76 7.00 -5.47 -1.23
N GLY A 77 5.71 -5.81 -0.98
CA GLY A 77 5.16 -5.92 0.39
C GLY A 77 3.74 -5.40 0.55
N ALA A 78 3.20 -4.67 -0.44
CA ALA A 78 1.80 -4.21 -0.40
C ALA A 78 0.83 -5.29 -0.91
N VAL A 79 -0.39 -5.29 -0.38
CA VAL A 79 -1.51 -6.14 -0.84
C VAL A 79 -2.32 -5.45 -1.94
N ALA A 80 -2.31 -4.12 -1.97
CA ALA A 80 -3.03 -3.34 -2.98
C ALA A 80 -2.14 -2.26 -3.58
N ALA A 81 -2.38 -1.94 -4.87
CA ALA A 81 -1.70 -0.85 -5.54
C ALA A 81 -2.27 0.51 -5.10
N PRO A 82 -1.46 1.59 -5.10
CA PRO A 82 -1.93 2.96 -4.91
C PRO A 82 -2.65 3.44 -6.17
N THR A 83 -3.97 3.26 -6.21
CA THR A 83 -4.78 3.41 -7.44
C THR A 83 -4.67 4.79 -8.10
N ALA A 84 -4.47 5.86 -7.35
CA ALA A 84 -4.21 7.18 -7.93
C ALA A 84 -2.91 7.21 -8.75
N GLY A 85 -1.91 6.41 -8.36
CA GLY A 85 -0.64 6.28 -9.08
C GLY A 85 -0.75 5.55 -10.41
N LEU A 86 -1.80 4.74 -10.61
CA LEU A 86 -2.03 4.00 -11.87
C LEU A 86 -2.38 4.92 -13.05
N HIS A 87 -2.71 6.18 -12.79
CA HIS A 87 -2.94 7.19 -13.83
C HIS A 87 -1.64 7.76 -14.41
N PHE A 88 -0.47 7.39 -13.87
CA PHE A 88 0.83 7.85 -14.33
C PHE A 88 1.56 6.74 -15.09
N ASP A 89 1.92 7.03 -16.32
CA ASP A 89 2.86 6.27 -17.14
C ASP A 89 4.22 6.99 -17.21
N GLU A 90 5.22 6.36 -17.82
CA GLU A 90 6.55 6.93 -18.00
C GLU A 90 6.50 8.23 -18.81
N LYS A 91 5.60 8.31 -19.79
CA LYS A 91 5.46 9.50 -20.65
C LYS A 91 4.95 10.70 -19.86
N ILE A 92 3.93 10.51 -19.02
CA ILE A 92 3.40 11.58 -18.15
C ILE A 92 4.48 12.01 -17.15
N LEU A 93 5.17 11.06 -16.53
CA LEU A 93 6.26 11.36 -15.59
C LEU A 93 7.38 12.16 -16.26
N GLN A 94 7.74 11.81 -17.51
CA GLN A 94 8.74 12.57 -18.26
C GLN A 94 8.24 13.97 -18.62
N GLN A 95 6.99 14.12 -19.05
CA GLN A 95 6.40 15.44 -19.33
C GLN A 95 6.36 16.37 -18.12
N LEU A 96 6.14 15.79 -16.92
CA LEU A 96 6.21 16.57 -15.68
C LEU A 96 7.63 17.05 -15.40
N LYS A 97 8.64 16.19 -15.58
CA LYS A 97 10.05 16.56 -15.43
C LYS A 97 10.45 17.65 -16.42
N ASP A 98 10.01 17.55 -17.68
CA ASP A 98 10.28 18.55 -18.72
C ASP A 98 9.67 19.92 -18.39
N LYS A 99 8.59 19.93 -17.61
CA LYS A 99 7.97 21.16 -17.08
C LYS A 99 8.63 21.67 -15.80
N GLY A 100 9.71 21.03 -15.34
CA GLY A 100 10.41 21.41 -14.11
C GLY A 100 9.74 20.93 -12.82
N VAL A 101 8.79 19.99 -12.89
CA VAL A 101 8.19 19.39 -11.72
C VAL A 101 9.16 18.37 -11.14
N GLN A 102 9.48 18.52 -9.86
CA GLN A 102 10.27 17.54 -9.13
C GLN A 102 9.37 16.39 -8.67
N ILE A 103 9.84 15.16 -8.84
CA ILE A 103 9.10 13.95 -8.48
C ILE A 103 9.87 13.24 -7.37
N ALA A 104 9.22 13.04 -6.24
CA ALA A 104 9.75 12.32 -5.09
C ALA A 104 8.87 11.11 -4.77
N TYR A 105 9.44 10.10 -4.14
CA TYR A 105 8.76 8.84 -3.86
C TYR A 105 8.73 8.54 -2.36
N VAL A 106 7.65 7.91 -1.95
CA VAL A 106 7.47 7.34 -0.61
C VAL A 106 6.96 5.91 -0.74
N THR A 107 7.16 5.09 0.28
CA THR A 107 6.63 3.73 0.32
C THR A 107 5.54 3.65 1.38
N LEU A 108 4.42 3.01 1.06
CA LEU A 108 3.43 2.53 2.01
C LEU A 108 3.05 1.11 1.61
N HIS A 109 3.20 0.16 2.52
CA HIS A 109 2.75 -1.21 2.32
C HIS A 109 1.26 -1.30 2.65
N VAL A 110 0.43 -1.06 1.65
CA VAL A 110 -1.03 -1.09 1.79
C VAL A 110 -1.48 -2.50 2.14
N GLY A 111 -2.11 -2.65 3.29
CA GLY A 111 -2.58 -3.94 3.80
C GLY A 111 -3.94 -4.37 3.24
N ALA A 112 -4.33 -5.63 3.48
CA ALA A 112 -5.62 -6.19 3.06
C ALA A 112 -6.85 -5.45 3.64
N GLY A 113 -6.65 -4.69 4.71
CA GLY A 113 -7.68 -3.86 5.32
C GLY A 113 -8.28 -2.81 4.39
N THR A 114 -7.54 -2.40 3.35
CA THR A 114 -8.03 -1.43 2.36
C THR A 114 -9.26 -1.93 1.58
N PHE A 115 -9.47 -3.24 1.51
CA PHE A 115 -10.64 -3.84 0.85
C PHE A 115 -11.83 -4.03 1.81
N GLN A 116 -11.68 -3.70 3.08
CA GLN A 116 -12.75 -3.84 4.06
C GLN A 116 -13.59 -2.56 4.11
N PRO A 117 -14.92 -2.67 4.02
CA PRO A 117 -15.79 -1.51 4.20
C PRO A 117 -15.74 -1.02 5.64
N VAL A 118 -15.95 0.27 5.83
CA VAL A 118 -16.23 0.85 7.15
C VAL A 118 -17.53 0.23 7.69
N ARG A 119 -17.48 -0.33 8.91
CA ARG A 119 -18.58 -1.10 9.51
C ARG A 119 -19.17 -0.46 10.76
N VAL A 120 -18.77 0.75 11.05
CA VAL A 120 -19.23 1.52 12.21
C VAL A 120 -20.13 2.66 11.72
N ASP A 121 -21.17 2.95 12.48
CA ASP A 121 -22.08 4.06 12.18
C ASP A 121 -21.44 5.41 12.49
N ASN A 122 -20.60 5.44 13.51
CA ASN A 122 -19.84 6.63 13.89
C ASN A 122 -18.41 6.52 13.36
N ILE A 123 -18.02 7.41 12.46
CA ILE A 123 -16.70 7.42 11.84
C ILE A 123 -15.54 7.54 12.85
N HIS A 124 -15.77 8.15 14.00
CA HIS A 124 -14.77 8.29 15.06
C HIS A 124 -14.45 6.97 15.79
N GLU A 125 -15.30 5.96 15.63
CA GLU A 125 -15.11 4.62 16.18
C GLU A 125 -14.34 3.71 15.22
N HIS A 126 -14.13 4.17 13.97
CA HIS A 126 -13.39 3.41 12.98
C HIS A 126 -11.91 3.34 13.35
N LYS A 127 -11.40 2.12 13.43
CA LYS A 127 -9.96 1.85 13.63
C LYS A 127 -9.34 1.46 12.31
N MET A 128 -8.43 2.31 11.83
CA MET A 128 -7.62 1.98 10.66
C MET A 128 -6.64 0.86 10.98
N HIS A 129 -6.40 0.01 9.99
CA HIS A 129 -5.33 -0.97 10.07
C HIS A 129 -3.97 -0.27 10.04
N SER A 130 -3.03 -0.80 10.83
CA SER A 130 -1.65 -0.32 10.78
C SER A 130 -0.98 -0.78 9.49
N GLU A 131 -0.29 0.14 8.83
CA GLU A 131 0.46 -0.07 7.60
C GLU A 131 1.87 0.50 7.75
N LEU A 132 2.86 -0.22 7.23
CA LEU A 132 4.25 0.21 7.29
C LEU A 132 4.51 1.25 6.19
N TYR A 133 5.08 2.40 6.59
CA TYR A 133 5.52 3.44 5.65
C TYR A 133 7.03 3.68 5.73
N SER A 134 7.57 4.26 4.67
CA SER A 134 8.94 4.75 4.62
C SER A 134 9.02 6.02 3.78
N VAL A 135 9.67 7.04 4.33
CA VAL A 135 9.96 8.32 3.66
C VAL A 135 11.48 8.49 3.59
N PRO A 136 12.07 8.45 2.37
CA PRO A 136 13.50 8.64 2.19
C PRO A 136 13.96 10.04 2.58
N GLU A 137 15.21 10.16 3.00
CA GLU A 137 15.83 11.46 3.35
C GLU A 137 15.84 12.43 2.17
N GLU A 138 16.06 11.92 0.96
CA GLU A 138 16.03 12.71 -0.27
C GLU A 138 14.64 13.33 -0.49
N THR A 139 13.57 12.55 -0.29
CA THR A 139 12.19 13.04 -0.39
C THR A 139 11.92 14.16 0.61
N VAL A 140 12.39 14.02 1.86
CA VAL A 140 12.24 15.06 2.89
C VAL A 140 12.99 16.33 2.48
N LYS A 141 14.23 16.23 2.00
CA LYS A 141 15.02 17.37 1.51
C LYS A 141 14.33 18.10 0.36
N MET A 142 13.76 17.35 -0.59
CA MET A 142 13.01 17.94 -1.70
C MET A 142 11.75 18.68 -1.25
N ILE A 143 11.01 18.12 -0.30
CA ILE A 143 9.82 18.74 0.29
C ILE A 143 10.20 20.04 0.99
N GLN A 144 11.21 20.02 1.86
CA GLN A 144 11.68 21.19 2.61
C GLN A 144 12.17 22.30 1.68
N ALA A 145 12.95 21.96 0.65
CA ALA A 145 13.40 22.92 -0.34
C ALA A 145 12.24 23.54 -1.12
N THR A 146 11.22 22.74 -1.47
CA THR A 146 10.01 23.18 -2.18
C THR A 146 9.22 24.15 -1.31
N GLN A 147 9.02 23.83 -0.04
CA GLN A 147 8.33 24.70 0.93
C GLN A 147 9.09 26.00 1.17
N THR A 148 10.42 25.94 1.35
CA THR A 148 11.28 27.13 1.53
C THR A 148 11.23 28.04 0.31
N ALA A 149 11.11 27.48 -0.90
CA ALA A 149 10.93 28.25 -2.14
C ALA A 149 9.49 28.81 -2.33
N GLY A 150 8.60 28.66 -1.35
CA GLY A 150 7.20 29.08 -1.43
C GLY A 150 6.38 28.32 -2.50
N LYS A 151 6.82 27.12 -2.89
CA LYS A 151 6.15 26.27 -3.87
C LYS A 151 5.25 25.25 -3.19
N LYS A 152 4.44 24.55 -3.99
CA LYS A 152 3.47 23.56 -3.50
C LYS A 152 4.04 22.14 -3.59
N VAL A 153 3.77 21.37 -2.56
CA VAL A 153 3.94 19.91 -2.54
C VAL A 153 2.57 19.27 -2.82
N THR A 154 2.54 18.33 -3.74
CA THR A 154 1.32 17.60 -4.11
C THR A 154 1.50 16.13 -3.84
N ALA A 155 0.70 15.56 -2.95
CA ALA A 155 0.64 14.12 -2.73
C ALA A 155 -0.31 13.48 -3.74
N VAL A 156 0.15 12.45 -4.45
CA VAL A 156 -0.67 11.69 -5.38
C VAL A 156 -1.26 10.49 -4.66
N GLY A 157 -2.55 10.59 -4.33
CA GLY A 157 -3.32 9.56 -3.65
C GLY A 157 -3.21 9.58 -2.13
N THR A 158 -4.15 8.90 -1.50
CA THR A 158 -4.21 8.77 -0.04
C THR A 158 -3.02 8.00 0.52
N THR A 159 -2.44 7.09 -0.25
CA THR A 159 -1.23 6.33 0.09
C THR A 159 -0.05 7.27 0.38
N ALA A 160 0.27 8.16 -0.56
CA ALA A 160 1.34 9.14 -0.38
C ALA A 160 1.01 10.13 0.74
N LEU A 161 -0.23 10.61 0.78
CA LEU A 161 -0.68 11.55 1.80
C LEU A 161 -0.53 10.96 3.21
N ARG A 162 -0.98 9.73 3.44
CA ARG A 162 -0.88 9.08 4.75
C ARG A 162 0.57 8.86 5.19
N ALA A 163 1.45 8.47 4.26
CA ALA A 163 2.88 8.32 4.55
C ALA A 163 3.52 9.66 4.97
N LEU A 164 3.24 10.73 4.24
CA LEU A 164 3.79 12.07 4.52
C LEU A 164 3.25 12.64 5.85
N GLU A 165 1.95 12.58 6.08
CA GLU A 165 1.34 13.06 7.33
C GLU A 165 1.82 12.27 8.56
N SER A 166 2.06 10.96 8.39
CA SER A 166 2.63 10.13 9.45
C SER A 166 4.08 10.51 9.76
N ALA A 167 4.88 10.78 8.72
CA ALA A 167 6.26 11.25 8.88
C ALA A 167 6.35 12.67 9.47
N ALA A 168 5.28 13.47 9.35
CA ALA A 168 5.18 14.82 9.89
C ALA A 168 4.44 14.89 11.25
N LYS A 169 4.09 13.76 11.87
CA LYS A 169 3.28 13.69 13.10
C LYS A 169 3.86 14.54 14.25
N SER A 170 5.17 14.66 14.35
CA SER A 170 5.86 15.49 15.36
C SER A 170 5.87 17.00 15.06
N GLY A 171 5.28 17.45 13.96
CA GLY A 171 5.20 18.85 13.53
C GLY A 171 6.04 19.20 12.31
N ALA A 172 7.18 18.54 12.12
CA ALA A 172 8.02 18.67 10.93
C ALA A 172 8.20 17.30 10.29
N ILE A 173 8.24 17.25 8.96
CA ILE A 173 8.48 16.00 8.25
C ILE A 173 9.89 15.47 8.52
N THR A 174 10.00 14.19 8.86
CA THR A 174 11.26 13.50 9.13
C THR A 174 11.39 12.26 8.25
N ALA A 175 12.63 11.96 7.83
CA ALA A 175 12.93 10.73 7.12
C ALA A 175 12.88 9.53 8.08
N GLY A 176 12.54 8.37 7.54
CA GLY A 176 12.53 7.13 8.30
C GLY A 176 11.36 6.24 7.91
N SER A 177 11.22 5.16 8.67
CA SER A 177 10.14 4.19 8.51
C SER A 177 9.38 4.05 9.83
N GLY A 178 8.11 3.69 9.73
CA GLY A 178 7.26 3.48 10.89
C GLY A 178 5.91 2.90 10.50
N ASP A 179 5.10 2.66 11.52
CA ASP A 179 3.72 2.23 11.34
C ASP A 179 2.76 3.41 11.33
N THR A 180 1.73 3.35 10.51
CA THR A 180 0.67 4.35 10.47
C THR A 180 -0.71 3.70 10.51
N ASP A 181 -1.52 4.18 11.41
CA ASP A 181 -2.96 3.94 11.50
C ASP A 181 -3.75 5.23 11.29
N ILE A 182 -3.12 6.25 10.71
CA ILE A 182 -3.73 7.57 10.52
C ILE A 182 -5.02 7.46 9.71
N PHE A 183 -6.07 8.06 10.23
CA PHE A 183 -7.36 8.19 9.59
C PHE A 183 -7.71 9.66 9.42
N ILE A 184 -7.58 10.17 8.20
CA ILE A 184 -7.82 11.58 7.88
C ILE A 184 -9.31 11.78 7.66
N THR A 185 -9.92 12.58 8.52
CA THR A 185 -11.36 12.89 8.51
C THR A 185 -11.58 14.39 8.24
N PRO A 186 -12.81 14.83 7.93
CA PRO A 186 -13.11 16.25 7.79
C PRO A 186 -12.67 17.05 9.01
N GLY A 187 -11.97 18.17 8.78
CA GLY A 187 -11.40 19.02 9.83
C GLY A 187 -9.96 18.67 10.22
N TYR A 188 -9.35 17.61 9.61
CA TYR A 188 -7.94 17.31 9.80
C TYR A 188 -7.05 18.47 9.37
N GLN A 189 -6.04 18.80 10.20
CA GLN A 189 -5.07 19.86 9.92
C GLN A 189 -3.81 19.23 9.33
N PHE A 190 -3.61 19.40 8.04
CA PHE A 190 -2.40 18.93 7.34
C PHE A 190 -1.14 19.67 7.82
N LYS A 191 -0.01 18.93 7.82
CA LYS A 191 1.30 19.41 8.28
C LYS A 191 2.19 19.86 7.14
#